data_72a77b67ab9d2b3a5782d865affc40c7
#
_entry.id   72a77b67ab9d2b3a5782d865affc40c7
#
_cell.length_a   1.000
_cell.length_b   1.000
_cell.length_c   1.000
_cell.angle_alpha   90.00
_cell.angle_beta   90.00
_cell.angle_gamma   90.00
#
_symmetry.space_group_name_H-M   'P 1'
#
loop_
_entity.id
_entity.type
_entity.pdbx_description
1 polymer ?
#
loop_
_entity_poly.entity_id
_entity_poly.type
_entity_poly.pdbx_seq_one_letter_code
_entity_poly.pdbx_strand_id
1 'polypeptide(L)'
;MRLPWYIYLALRQLRPAGRRLGSVFFVLAVVGVALGVAVLVVVQSVMGGFGQVHRERIVDTSGHLEITEGGYPFTGAFDLAEKMLERPEVVGATPYARGFVMARRGNVPVFPPIYGLAYGEDPVFAVDEYLVQGRYDDLYDDTIFVSNSLANRLGLFVGAEVEVFSPTMIDRFESEEVVLPRVFEVAGIYSIEWNQEFIPGIVSTLRTMQELYGLGDAVHGLALRLEDDADELVVAEQLRGELAAGKRVLTWREKWADFLWVLDLEKTLMLFLNLFIVAVAAFAIAIAQLLTVVRKTREIGLLAVLGGSRGGVLGLYCFQGFFIGLLGTLLGIGVALLALAFRDPIIQGLSEMTGTRETLIRYYYFANLPVDMKAGEILRIGLLATGLATLASLLPAWRAARMRPAETLRVEQ
;
A
#
# COMPACT_ATOMS: atom_id res chain seq x y z
N MET A 1 -28.91 -24.86 30.53
CA MET A 1 -27.48 -25.14 30.79
C MET A 1 -27.01 -24.26 31.94
N ARG A 2 -26.54 -24.85 33.08
CA ARG A 2 -25.99 -24.07 34.17
C ARG A 2 -24.54 -23.70 33.77
N LEU A 3 -24.29 -22.41 33.63
CA LEU A 3 -22.96 -21.91 33.34
C LEU A 3 -21.99 -22.40 34.45
N PRO A 4 -20.75 -22.83 34.12
CA PRO A 4 -19.74 -23.16 35.11
C PRO A 4 -19.51 -21.97 36.05
N TRP A 5 -19.34 -22.24 37.36
CA TRP A 5 -19.21 -21.21 38.39
C TRP A 5 -18.15 -20.15 38.09
N TYR A 6 -17.05 -20.54 37.47
CA TYR A 6 -15.96 -19.64 37.12
C TYR A 6 -16.35 -18.61 36.02
N ILE A 7 -17.18 -19.00 35.06
CA ILE A 7 -17.71 -18.09 34.03
C ILE A 7 -18.68 -17.08 34.66
N TYR A 8 -19.59 -17.56 35.51
CA TYR A 8 -20.53 -16.69 36.24
C TYR A 8 -19.79 -15.65 37.11
N LEU A 9 -18.75 -16.08 37.80
CA LEU A 9 -17.95 -15.23 38.66
C LEU A 9 -17.13 -14.22 37.82
N ALA A 10 -16.56 -14.64 36.70
CA ALA A 10 -15.87 -13.76 35.77
C ALA A 10 -16.79 -12.62 35.28
N LEU A 11 -17.97 -12.95 34.79
CA LEU A 11 -18.94 -11.95 34.32
C LEU A 11 -19.42 -11.01 35.42
N ARG A 12 -19.58 -11.52 36.66
CA ARG A 12 -19.95 -10.71 37.82
C ARG A 12 -18.84 -9.75 38.25
N GLN A 13 -17.58 -10.17 38.13
CA GLN A 13 -16.43 -9.34 38.47
C GLN A 13 -16.14 -8.26 37.40
N LEU A 14 -16.61 -8.43 36.17
CA LEU A 14 -16.54 -7.46 35.13
C LEU A 14 -17.57 -6.32 35.25
N ARG A 15 -18.66 -6.53 36.02
CA ARG A 15 -19.63 -5.45 36.27
C ARG A 15 -19.02 -4.41 37.18
N PRO A 16 -19.08 -3.11 36.80
CA PRO A 16 -18.65 -2.01 37.65
C PRO A 16 -19.63 -1.84 38.82
N ALA A 17 -19.56 -2.74 39.81
CA ALA A 17 -20.28 -2.56 41.06
C ALA A 17 -19.53 -1.51 41.91
N GLY A 18 -20.09 -0.31 41.96
CA GLY A 18 -19.70 0.90 42.65
C GLY A 18 -18.57 0.78 43.69
N ARG A 19 -17.46 1.30 43.39
CA ARG A 19 -16.19 1.51 44.07
C ARG A 19 -15.00 0.70 43.55
N ARG A 20 -14.22 1.31 42.63
CA ARG A 20 -12.81 1.63 42.81
C ARG A 20 -11.82 0.77 42.07
N LEU A 21 -10.73 1.26 41.86
CA LEU A 21 -9.41 0.76 41.41
C LEU A 21 -9.37 -0.55 40.56
N GLY A 22 -10.13 -1.60 40.82
CA GLY A 22 -10.23 -2.81 39.98
C GLY A 22 -10.92 -2.55 38.69
N SER A 23 -11.93 -1.67 38.65
CA SER A 23 -12.59 -1.20 37.45
C SER A 23 -11.68 -0.34 36.57
N VAL A 24 -10.79 0.44 37.21
CA VAL A 24 -9.82 1.30 36.47
C VAL A 24 -8.81 0.45 35.70
N PHE A 25 -8.25 -0.61 36.30
CA PHE A 25 -7.32 -1.49 35.64
C PHE A 25 -7.97 -2.30 34.50
N PHE A 26 -9.22 -2.71 34.68
CA PHE A 26 -9.99 -3.36 33.65
C PHE A 26 -10.22 -2.41 32.45
N VAL A 27 -10.71 -1.18 32.71
CA VAL A 27 -10.91 -0.17 31.66
C VAL A 27 -9.59 0.16 30.97
N LEU A 28 -8.51 0.35 31.72
CA LEU A 28 -7.19 0.62 31.14
C LEU A 28 -6.70 -0.52 30.22
N ALA A 29 -6.93 -1.78 30.63
CA ALA A 29 -6.58 -2.93 29.81
C ALA A 29 -7.42 -3.00 28.53
N VAL A 30 -8.75 -2.78 28.62
CA VAL A 30 -9.64 -2.74 27.46
C VAL A 30 -9.27 -1.60 26.50
N VAL A 31 -9.02 -0.40 27.03
CA VAL A 31 -8.58 0.76 26.22
C VAL A 31 -7.22 0.50 25.57
N GLY A 32 -6.27 -0.11 26.28
CA GLY A 32 -4.98 -0.48 25.72
C GLY A 32 -5.09 -1.44 24.52
N VAL A 33 -5.93 -2.48 24.64
CA VAL A 33 -6.23 -3.39 23.52
C VAL A 33 -6.95 -2.66 22.39
N ALA A 34 -7.95 -1.85 22.73
CA ALA A 34 -8.73 -1.10 21.75
C ALA A 34 -7.85 -0.15 20.93
N LEU A 35 -6.95 0.59 21.56
CA LEU A 35 -5.98 1.44 20.88
C LEU A 35 -5.04 0.63 20.00
N GLY A 36 -4.48 -0.47 20.50
CA GLY A 36 -3.60 -1.33 19.71
C GLY A 36 -4.29 -1.89 18.46
N VAL A 37 -5.52 -2.41 18.62
CA VAL A 37 -6.31 -2.94 17.50
C VAL A 37 -6.71 -1.82 16.55
N ALA A 38 -7.11 -0.65 17.06
CA ALA A 38 -7.49 0.48 16.22
C ALA A 38 -6.35 0.94 15.32
N VAL A 39 -5.17 1.15 15.89
CA VAL A 39 -3.96 1.53 15.14
C VAL A 39 -3.62 0.46 14.08
N LEU A 40 -3.70 -0.82 14.47
CA LEU A 40 -3.35 -1.92 13.58
C LEU A 40 -4.31 -2.03 12.39
N VAL A 41 -5.61 -1.88 12.62
CA VAL A 41 -6.63 -1.88 11.55
C VAL A 41 -6.46 -0.67 10.64
N VAL A 42 -6.25 0.53 11.19
CA VAL A 42 -6.05 1.75 10.40
C VAL A 42 -4.80 1.62 9.53
N VAL A 43 -3.65 1.26 10.11
CA VAL A 43 -2.39 1.13 9.37
C VAL A 43 -2.51 0.08 8.27
N GLN A 44 -3.08 -1.09 8.56
CA GLN A 44 -3.23 -2.16 7.57
C GLN A 44 -4.17 -1.75 6.42
N SER A 45 -5.28 -1.08 6.73
CA SER A 45 -6.23 -0.63 5.71
C SER A 45 -5.65 0.47 4.81
N VAL A 46 -4.88 1.40 5.36
CA VAL A 46 -4.20 2.44 4.60
C VAL A 46 -3.09 1.84 3.72
N MET A 47 -2.26 0.95 4.28
CA MET A 47 -1.21 0.27 3.49
C MET A 47 -1.80 -0.60 2.37
N GLY A 48 -2.94 -1.26 2.62
CA GLY A 48 -3.67 -1.99 1.59
C GLY A 48 -4.14 -1.08 0.46
N GLY A 49 -4.70 0.08 0.79
CA GLY A 49 -5.14 1.09 -0.17
C GLY A 49 -3.99 1.64 -1.03
N PHE A 50 -2.86 1.97 -0.41
CA PHE A 50 -1.66 2.38 -1.16
C PHE A 50 -1.19 1.29 -2.12
N GLY A 51 -1.13 0.04 -1.67
CA GLY A 51 -0.70 -1.07 -2.52
C GLY A 51 -1.60 -1.27 -3.75
N GLN A 52 -2.92 -1.08 -3.59
CA GLN A 52 -3.87 -1.18 -4.69
C GLN A 52 -3.69 -0.02 -5.69
N VAL A 53 -3.62 1.21 -5.21
CA VAL A 53 -3.40 2.39 -6.06
C VAL A 53 -2.09 2.28 -6.84
N HIS A 54 -1.02 1.79 -6.21
CA HIS A 54 0.24 1.58 -6.90
C HIS A 54 0.12 0.54 -8.01
N ARG A 55 -0.58 -0.58 -7.76
CA ARG A 55 -0.82 -1.60 -8.78
C ARG A 55 -1.57 -1.02 -9.99
N GLU A 56 -2.71 -0.35 -9.75
CA GLU A 56 -3.55 0.24 -10.79
C GLU A 56 -2.72 1.21 -11.66
N ARG A 57 -1.97 2.12 -11.04
CA ARG A 57 -1.14 3.08 -11.76
C ARG A 57 0.01 2.46 -12.55
N ILE A 58 0.65 1.41 -12.02
CA ILE A 58 1.68 0.67 -12.77
C ILE A 58 1.06 0.05 -14.03
N VAL A 59 -0.09 -0.61 -13.89
CA VAL A 59 -0.76 -1.26 -15.01
C VAL A 59 -1.24 -0.23 -16.02
N ASP A 60 -1.78 0.91 -15.58
CA ASP A 60 -2.25 2.00 -16.46
C ASP A 60 -1.12 2.70 -17.22
N THR A 61 0.09 2.65 -16.68
CA THR A 61 1.26 3.29 -17.32
C THR A 61 2.18 2.34 -18.07
N SER A 62 2.01 1.03 -17.93
CA SER A 62 2.92 0.06 -18.56
C SER A 62 2.26 -1.21 -19.06
N GLY A 63 0.94 -1.35 -18.90
CA GLY A 63 0.22 -2.57 -19.21
C GLY A 63 0.46 -3.70 -18.20
N HIS A 64 -0.24 -4.82 -18.39
CA HIS A 64 -0.09 -6.03 -17.57
C HIS A 64 1.14 -6.86 -17.95
N LEU A 65 1.41 -6.96 -19.26
CA LEU A 65 2.53 -7.71 -19.82
C LEU A 65 3.31 -6.84 -20.80
N GLU A 66 4.58 -7.14 -20.92
CA GLU A 66 5.49 -6.49 -21.85
C GLU A 66 6.27 -7.54 -22.63
N ILE A 67 6.26 -7.44 -23.97
CA ILE A 67 7.06 -8.30 -24.86
C ILE A 67 8.25 -7.48 -25.33
N THR A 68 9.47 -7.94 -25.06
CA THR A 68 10.73 -7.29 -25.43
C THR A 68 11.68 -8.28 -26.08
N GLU A 69 12.73 -7.80 -26.73
CA GLU A 69 13.81 -8.64 -27.29
C GLU A 69 15.14 -8.34 -26.56
N GLY A 70 15.23 -8.81 -25.30
CA GLY A 70 16.44 -8.68 -24.49
C GLY A 70 16.88 -7.23 -24.18
N GLY A 71 15.98 -6.26 -24.32
CA GLY A 71 16.26 -4.82 -24.15
C GLY A 71 16.73 -4.10 -25.43
N TYR A 72 16.88 -4.82 -26.55
CA TYR A 72 17.20 -4.26 -27.85
C TYR A 72 15.91 -3.93 -28.64
N PRO A 73 15.95 -2.90 -29.51
CA PRO A 73 14.85 -2.61 -30.41
C PRO A 73 14.62 -3.77 -31.40
N PHE A 74 13.35 -4.06 -31.71
CA PHE A 74 12.96 -5.09 -32.66
C PHE A 74 11.89 -4.59 -33.63
N THR A 75 11.81 -5.22 -34.81
CA THR A 75 10.81 -4.92 -35.86
C THR A 75 9.66 -5.92 -35.85
N GLY A 76 8.58 -5.62 -36.59
CA GLY A 76 7.40 -6.51 -36.67
C GLY A 76 6.50 -6.46 -35.44
N ALA A 77 6.58 -5.41 -34.64
CA ALA A 77 5.77 -5.25 -33.44
C ALA A 77 4.28 -5.02 -33.75
N PHE A 78 3.96 -4.39 -34.87
CA PHE A 78 2.56 -4.17 -35.28
C PHE A 78 1.87 -5.46 -35.67
N ASP A 79 2.54 -6.32 -36.47
CA ASP A 79 2.01 -7.64 -36.82
C ASP A 79 1.85 -8.52 -35.57
N LEU A 80 2.76 -8.37 -34.62
CA LEU A 80 2.66 -9.07 -33.34
C LEU A 80 1.50 -8.54 -32.50
N ALA A 81 1.27 -7.23 -32.51
CA ALA A 81 0.14 -6.60 -31.81
C ALA A 81 -1.21 -7.11 -32.35
N GLU A 82 -1.37 -7.19 -33.68
CA GLU A 82 -2.58 -7.75 -34.28
C GLU A 82 -2.82 -9.20 -33.82
N LYS A 83 -1.77 -10.04 -33.79
CA LYS A 83 -1.87 -11.41 -33.32
C LYS A 83 -2.23 -11.51 -31.82
N MET A 84 -1.75 -10.56 -31.01
CA MET A 84 -2.10 -10.54 -29.60
C MET A 84 -3.56 -10.13 -29.38
N LEU A 85 -4.07 -9.21 -30.18
CA LEU A 85 -5.47 -8.77 -30.13
C LEU A 85 -6.49 -9.85 -30.59
N GLU A 86 -6.04 -10.90 -31.30
CA GLU A 86 -6.89 -12.06 -31.62
C GLU A 86 -7.20 -12.92 -30.38
N ARG A 87 -6.49 -12.74 -29.29
CA ARG A 87 -6.66 -13.49 -28.06
C ARG A 87 -7.78 -12.86 -27.20
N PRO A 88 -8.70 -13.65 -26.67
CA PRO A 88 -9.83 -13.13 -25.91
C PRO A 88 -9.42 -12.48 -24.58
N GLU A 89 -8.25 -12.84 -24.05
CA GLU A 89 -7.76 -12.29 -22.78
C GLU A 89 -7.05 -10.93 -22.96
N VAL A 90 -6.77 -10.51 -24.21
CA VAL A 90 -6.01 -9.28 -24.52
C VAL A 90 -6.96 -8.19 -24.99
N VAL A 91 -7.06 -7.12 -24.22
CA VAL A 91 -7.91 -5.96 -24.53
C VAL A 91 -7.15 -4.90 -25.35
N GLY A 92 -5.84 -4.83 -25.16
CA GLY A 92 -4.99 -3.85 -25.83
C GLY A 92 -3.58 -4.35 -26.07
N ALA A 93 -2.97 -3.90 -27.17
CA ALA A 93 -1.60 -4.24 -27.54
C ALA A 93 -0.96 -3.02 -28.23
N THR A 94 -0.05 -2.34 -27.53
CA THR A 94 0.55 -1.09 -27.98
C THR A 94 2.06 -1.19 -28.13
N PRO A 95 2.59 -1.09 -29.35
CA PRO A 95 4.02 -0.91 -29.59
C PRO A 95 4.50 0.42 -29.00
N TYR A 96 5.64 0.40 -28.33
CA TYR A 96 6.21 1.61 -27.75
C TYR A 96 7.73 1.68 -27.91
N ALA A 97 8.24 2.92 -27.89
CA ALA A 97 9.66 3.19 -27.75
C ALA A 97 9.90 4.00 -26.48
N ARG A 98 11.03 3.74 -25.81
CA ARG A 98 11.40 4.46 -24.58
C ARG A 98 12.88 4.83 -24.58
N GLY A 99 13.20 5.88 -23.85
CA GLY A 99 14.58 6.31 -23.68
C GLY A 99 14.69 7.52 -22.77
N PHE A 100 15.85 8.14 -22.77
CA PHE A 100 16.11 9.39 -22.04
C PHE A 100 16.52 10.47 -23.02
N VAL A 101 16.06 11.66 -22.79
CA VAL A 101 16.43 12.83 -23.60
C VAL A 101 16.92 13.95 -22.68
N MET A 102 17.75 14.84 -23.24
CA MET A 102 18.00 16.11 -22.57
C MET A 102 16.93 17.09 -23.04
N ALA A 103 16.10 17.57 -22.11
CA ALA A 103 15.13 18.63 -22.37
C ALA A 103 15.61 19.94 -21.76
N ARG A 104 15.44 21.04 -22.48
CA ARG A 104 15.90 22.35 -22.04
C ARG A 104 14.91 23.44 -22.41
N ARG A 105 14.69 24.35 -21.48
CA ARG A 105 14.07 25.65 -21.73
C ARG A 105 14.93 26.73 -21.11
N GLY A 106 15.44 27.63 -21.94
CA GLY A 106 16.44 28.59 -21.50
C GLY A 106 17.76 27.92 -21.11
N ASN A 107 18.25 28.16 -19.89
CA ASN A 107 19.58 27.68 -19.44
C ASN A 107 19.51 26.47 -18.47
N VAL A 108 18.36 25.84 -18.30
CA VAL A 108 18.18 24.74 -17.34
C VAL A 108 17.99 23.42 -18.08
N PRO A 109 19.03 22.57 -18.20
CA PRO A 109 18.89 21.25 -18.77
C PRO A 109 18.34 20.28 -17.72
N VAL A 110 17.47 19.35 -18.16
CA VAL A 110 16.97 18.23 -17.39
C VAL A 110 17.01 16.97 -18.26
N PHE A 111 17.04 15.79 -17.65
CA PHE A 111 17.16 14.50 -18.35
C PHE A 111 15.95 13.61 -18.04
N PRO A 112 14.77 13.96 -18.57
CA PRO A 112 13.59 13.15 -18.33
C PRO A 112 13.60 11.86 -19.18
N PRO A 113 12.95 10.78 -18.68
CA PRO A 113 12.58 9.68 -19.54
C PRO A 113 11.51 10.13 -20.54
N ILE A 114 11.59 9.61 -21.76
CA ILE A 114 10.63 9.85 -22.85
C ILE A 114 10.05 8.53 -23.32
N TYR A 115 8.74 8.53 -23.58
CA TYR A 115 8.02 7.41 -24.18
C TYR A 115 7.37 7.87 -25.49
N GLY A 116 7.54 7.06 -26.52
CA GLY A 116 6.83 7.20 -27.79
C GLY A 116 5.77 6.13 -27.88
N LEU A 117 4.52 6.52 -27.98
CA LEU A 117 3.36 5.64 -28.05
C LEU A 117 2.78 5.65 -29.47
N ALA A 118 2.25 4.51 -29.93
CA ALA A 118 1.50 4.45 -31.16
C ALA A 118 0.27 5.35 -31.04
N TYR A 119 0.06 6.23 -32.04
CA TYR A 119 -1.08 7.14 -32.05
C TYR A 119 -2.38 6.36 -32.31
N GLY A 120 -3.44 6.67 -31.56
CA GLY A 120 -4.76 6.07 -31.71
C GLY A 120 -5.44 5.91 -30.33
N GLU A 121 -6.58 5.24 -30.32
CA GLU A 121 -7.18 4.78 -29.05
C GLU A 121 -6.25 3.74 -28.44
N ASP A 122 -5.52 4.15 -27.42
CA ASP A 122 -4.54 3.30 -26.75
C ASP A 122 -5.10 2.79 -25.42
N PRO A 123 -5.61 1.56 -25.39
CA PRO A 123 -6.17 1.00 -24.18
C PRO A 123 -5.09 0.56 -23.17
N VAL A 124 -3.80 0.60 -23.54
CA VAL A 124 -2.72 0.12 -22.66
C VAL A 124 -2.15 1.23 -21.79
N PHE A 125 -1.92 2.41 -22.37
CA PHE A 125 -1.38 3.57 -21.65
C PHE A 125 -2.49 4.62 -21.47
N ALA A 126 -3.08 4.66 -20.29
CA ALA A 126 -4.19 5.57 -19.97
C ALA A 126 -3.71 7.02 -19.73
N VAL A 127 -2.91 7.58 -20.64
CA VAL A 127 -2.37 8.95 -20.50
C VAL A 127 -3.47 10.00 -20.52
N ASP A 128 -4.53 9.77 -21.27
CA ASP A 128 -5.73 10.62 -21.39
C ASP A 128 -6.45 10.79 -20.05
N GLU A 129 -6.54 9.76 -19.24
CA GLU A 129 -7.17 9.81 -17.90
C GLU A 129 -6.39 10.70 -16.92
N TYR A 130 -5.10 10.89 -17.15
CA TYR A 130 -4.20 11.65 -16.29
C TYR A 130 -3.92 13.07 -16.81
N LEU A 131 -4.50 13.50 -17.95
CA LEU A 131 -4.35 14.84 -18.48
C LEU A 131 -5.02 15.86 -17.56
N VAL A 132 -4.23 16.83 -17.07
CA VAL A 132 -4.71 17.96 -16.27
C VAL A 132 -4.99 19.17 -17.17
N GLN A 133 -4.21 19.33 -18.24
CA GLN A 133 -4.35 20.39 -19.24
C GLN A 133 -4.05 19.84 -20.63
N GLY A 134 -4.75 20.34 -21.65
CA GLY A 134 -4.64 19.85 -23.01
C GLY A 134 -5.66 18.75 -23.34
N ARG A 135 -5.58 18.19 -24.53
CA ARG A 135 -6.44 17.10 -25.00
C ARG A 135 -5.57 16.02 -25.61
N TYR A 136 -5.96 14.77 -25.48
CA TYR A 136 -5.21 13.63 -26.03
C TYR A 136 -5.05 13.72 -27.57
N ASP A 137 -6.09 14.21 -28.25
CA ASP A 137 -6.10 14.42 -29.70
C ASP A 137 -5.08 15.46 -30.20
N ASP A 138 -4.50 16.27 -29.31
CA ASP A 138 -3.52 17.30 -29.68
C ASP A 138 -2.08 16.74 -29.72
N LEU A 139 -1.88 15.42 -29.55
CA LEU A 139 -0.58 14.76 -29.66
C LEU A 139 -0.25 14.43 -31.12
N TYR A 140 0.67 15.17 -31.69
CA TYR A 140 1.21 14.99 -33.06
C TYR A 140 2.74 14.87 -33.03
N ASP A 141 3.36 14.65 -34.18
CA ASP A 141 4.80 14.43 -34.28
C ASP A 141 5.67 15.62 -33.83
N ASP A 142 5.12 16.84 -33.87
CA ASP A 142 5.80 18.05 -33.37
C ASP A 142 5.32 18.53 -32.00
N THR A 143 4.46 17.74 -31.33
CA THR A 143 3.95 18.06 -30.01
C THR A 143 4.30 16.97 -28.99
N ILE A 144 4.28 17.36 -27.71
CA ILE A 144 4.54 16.42 -26.62
C ILE A 144 3.61 16.69 -25.44
N PHE A 145 3.33 15.65 -24.69
CA PHE A 145 2.81 15.79 -23.33
C PHE A 145 3.96 15.75 -22.33
N VAL A 146 3.88 16.59 -21.32
CA VAL A 146 4.88 16.66 -20.25
C VAL A 146 4.26 16.36 -18.90
N SER A 147 5.01 15.71 -18.04
CA SER A 147 4.56 15.50 -16.65
C SER A 147 4.49 16.85 -15.92
N ASN A 148 3.55 16.96 -14.97
CA ASN A 148 3.40 18.16 -14.14
C ASN A 148 4.69 18.52 -13.39
N SER A 149 5.48 17.52 -12.99
CA SER A 149 6.76 17.74 -12.35
C SER A 149 7.79 18.36 -13.29
N LEU A 150 7.86 17.88 -14.51
CA LEU A 150 8.75 18.45 -15.55
C LEU A 150 8.28 19.86 -15.92
N ALA A 151 6.98 20.06 -16.09
CA ALA A 151 6.39 21.35 -16.36
C ALA A 151 6.76 22.39 -15.28
N ASN A 152 6.65 22.02 -14.02
CA ASN A 152 7.04 22.89 -12.90
C ASN A 152 8.55 23.18 -12.87
N ARG A 153 9.39 22.20 -13.17
CA ARG A 153 10.86 22.38 -13.15
C ARG A 153 11.36 23.30 -14.27
N LEU A 154 10.76 23.21 -15.45
CA LEU A 154 11.15 24.02 -16.62
C LEU A 154 10.23 25.24 -16.84
N GLY A 155 9.21 25.43 -16.02
CA GLY A 155 8.23 26.50 -16.19
C GLY A 155 7.42 26.36 -17.48
N LEU A 156 7.07 25.11 -17.88
CA LEU A 156 6.29 24.82 -19.08
C LEU A 156 4.79 25.01 -18.82
N PHE A 157 4.08 25.37 -19.87
CA PHE A 157 2.63 25.46 -19.94
C PHE A 157 2.18 25.01 -21.34
N VAL A 158 0.92 24.71 -21.54
CA VAL A 158 0.38 24.31 -22.86
C VAL A 158 0.62 25.42 -23.88
N GLY A 159 1.22 25.08 -25.01
CA GLY A 159 1.70 26.00 -26.04
C GLY A 159 3.13 26.50 -25.82
N ALA A 160 3.82 26.09 -24.78
CA ALA A 160 5.23 26.43 -24.57
C ALA A 160 6.14 25.55 -25.44
N GLU A 161 7.24 26.15 -25.94
CA GLU A 161 8.27 25.41 -26.65
C GLU A 161 9.34 24.86 -25.71
N VAL A 162 9.81 23.63 -26.00
CA VAL A 162 10.89 22.97 -25.29
C VAL A 162 11.87 22.35 -26.29
N GLU A 163 13.16 22.57 -26.05
CA GLU A 163 14.23 21.98 -26.85
C GLU A 163 14.56 20.59 -26.33
N VAL A 164 14.57 19.59 -27.22
CA VAL A 164 14.87 18.20 -26.89
C VAL A 164 16.07 17.73 -27.71
N PHE A 165 17.03 17.14 -27.00
CA PHE A 165 18.23 16.54 -27.58
C PHE A 165 18.18 15.03 -27.30
N SER A 166 18.27 14.22 -28.35
CA SER A 166 18.38 12.77 -28.22
C SER A 166 19.83 12.35 -27.93
N PRO A 167 20.06 11.14 -27.40
CA PRO A 167 21.41 10.62 -27.23
C PRO A 167 22.21 10.58 -28.54
N THR A 168 21.57 10.22 -29.66
CA THR A 168 22.20 10.21 -30.98
C THR A 168 22.67 11.59 -31.43
N MET A 169 22.02 12.66 -30.95
CA MET A 169 22.45 14.03 -31.19
C MET A 169 23.61 14.40 -30.25
N ILE A 170 23.60 13.94 -29.01
CA ILE A 170 24.65 14.21 -28.04
C ILE A 170 25.99 13.59 -28.48
N ASP A 171 25.95 12.35 -29.01
CA ASP A 171 27.12 11.68 -29.57
C ASP A 171 27.76 12.47 -30.74
N ARG A 172 26.95 13.20 -31.49
CA ARG A 172 27.47 14.09 -32.59
C ARG A 172 28.12 15.37 -32.07
N PHE A 173 27.78 15.85 -30.87
CA PHE A 173 28.49 16.97 -30.25
C PHE A 173 29.99 16.67 -30.03
N GLU A 174 30.34 15.40 -29.78
CA GLU A 174 31.74 14.98 -29.65
C GLU A 174 32.49 15.03 -30.98
N SER A 175 31.78 15.08 -32.10
CA SER A 175 32.33 15.13 -33.47
C SER A 175 32.46 16.56 -34.04
N GLU A 176 32.34 17.62 -33.21
CA GLU A 176 32.37 19.04 -33.62
C GLU A 176 31.27 19.45 -34.63
N GLU A 177 30.24 18.63 -34.84
CA GLU A 177 29.09 19.00 -35.66
C GLU A 177 28.11 19.89 -34.87
N VAL A 178 27.58 20.92 -35.54
CA VAL A 178 26.52 21.77 -34.96
C VAL A 178 25.24 20.96 -34.95
N VAL A 179 24.84 20.48 -33.79
CA VAL A 179 23.59 19.74 -33.63
C VAL A 179 22.50 20.68 -33.12
N LEU A 180 21.48 20.86 -33.94
CA LEU A 180 20.31 21.64 -33.56
C LEU A 180 19.33 20.76 -32.77
N PRO A 181 18.78 21.26 -31.64
CA PRO A 181 17.73 20.56 -30.92
C PRO A 181 16.47 20.45 -31.77
N ARG A 182 15.70 19.41 -31.53
CA ARG A 182 14.32 19.38 -32.01
C ARG A 182 13.45 20.18 -31.03
N VAL A 183 12.70 21.13 -31.54
CA VAL A 183 11.79 21.95 -30.73
C VAL A 183 10.41 21.34 -30.80
N PHE A 184 9.80 21.13 -29.65
CA PHE A 184 8.46 20.61 -29.50
C PHE A 184 7.56 21.62 -28.81
N GLU A 185 6.31 21.66 -29.21
CA GLU A 185 5.26 22.37 -28.49
C GLU A 185 4.63 21.46 -27.44
N VAL A 186 4.39 21.99 -26.24
CA VAL A 186 3.69 21.28 -25.17
C VAL A 186 2.20 21.30 -25.46
N ALA A 187 1.63 20.19 -25.91
CA ALA A 187 0.21 20.05 -26.19
C ALA A 187 -0.61 19.74 -24.93
N GLY A 188 0.00 19.18 -23.91
CA GLY A 188 -0.68 18.89 -22.65
C GLY A 188 0.25 18.63 -21.50
N ILE A 189 -0.34 18.76 -20.30
CA ILE A 189 0.32 18.46 -19.04
C ILE A 189 -0.47 17.37 -18.35
N TYR A 190 0.16 16.28 -18.01
CA TYR A 190 -0.44 15.18 -17.28
C TYR A 190 0.15 15.04 -15.87
N SER A 191 -0.67 14.55 -14.96
CA SER A 191 -0.27 14.35 -13.56
C SER A 191 -0.60 12.93 -13.15
N ILE A 192 0.39 12.06 -13.22
CA ILE A 192 0.32 10.77 -12.57
C ILE A 192 0.92 10.99 -11.18
N GLU A 193 0.06 10.98 -10.19
CA GLU A 193 0.39 11.27 -8.80
C GLU A 193 1.17 10.12 -8.17
N TRP A 194 2.39 9.86 -8.68
CA TRP A 194 3.24 8.78 -8.19
C TRP A 194 4.73 9.12 -8.33
N ASN A 195 5.61 8.23 -7.84
CA ASN A 195 7.05 8.44 -7.80
C ASN A 195 7.60 8.85 -9.18
N GLN A 196 8.12 10.07 -9.25
CA GLN A 196 8.50 10.75 -10.50
C GLN A 196 9.64 10.09 -11.27
N GLU A 197 10.37 9.15 -10.64
CA GLU A 197 11.46 8.42 -11.30
C GLU A 197 10.99 7.36 -12.30
N PHE A 198 9.74 6.91 -12.18
CA PHE A 198 9.21 5.79 -12.96
C PHE A 198 8.19 6.20 -14.03
N ILE A 199 7.80 7.46 -14.05
CA ILE A 199 6.82 7.99 -15.00
C ILE A 199 7.59 8.66 -16.12
N PRO A 200 7.20 8.49 -17.40
CA PRO A 200 7.78 9.26 -18.47
C PRO A 200 7.67 10.75 -18.14
N GLY A 201 8.76 11.47 -18.22
CA GLY A 201 8.74 12.93 -18.11
C GLY A 201 8.08 13.55 -19.33
N ILE A 202 8.22 12.88 -20.47
CA ILE A 202 7.71 13.28 -21.78
C ILE A 202 7.02 12.10 -22.45
N VAL A 203 5.84 12.34 -23.01
CA VAL A 203 5.15 11.40 -23.93
C VAL A 203 5.08 12.05 -25.31
N SER A 204 5.50 11.32 -26.33
CA SER A 204 5.47 11.69 -27.73
C SER A 204 4.78 10.61 -28.58
N THR A 205 4.61 10.85 -29.87
CA THR A 205 4.23 9.78 -30.78
C THR A 205 5.38 8.77 -30.94
N LEU A 206 5.03 7.53 -31.27
CA LEU A 206 6.03 6.48 -31.56
C LEU A 206 6.95 6.89 -32.70
N ARG A 207 6.39 7.50 -33.74
CA ARG A 207 7.13 7.99 -34.91
C ARG A 207 8.17 9.04 -34.50
N THR A 208 7.80 10.01 -33.69
CA THR A 208 8.75 10.99 -33.14
C THR A 208 9.91 10.33 -32.42
N MET A 209 9.61 9.32 -31.60
CA MET A 209 10.62 8.59 -30.86
C MET A 209 11.54 7.77 -31.77
N GLN A 210 10.97 7.12 -32.80
CA GLN A 210 11.72 6.39 -33.81
C GLN A 210 12.69 7.31 -34.58
N GLU A 211 12.24 8.51 -34.94
CA GLU A 211 13.10 9.53 -35.59
C GLU A 211 14.20 10.05 -34.65
N LEU A 212 13.87 10.37 -33.40
CA LEU A 212 14.83 10.87 -32.40
C LEU A 212 15.96 9.88 -32.10
N TYR A 213 15.66 8.59 -32.16
CA TYR A 213 16.59 7.53 -31.84
C TYR A 213 17.15 6.78 -33.04
N GLY A 214 16.67 7.12 -34.25
CA GLY A 214 17.10 6.47 -35.49
C GLY A 214 16.71 4.99 -35.56
N LEU A 215 15.55 4.62 -35.01
CA LEU A 215 15.13 3.23 -34.88
C LEU A 215 14.54 2.66 -36.18
N GLY A 216 14.21 3.49 -37.16
CA GLY A 216 13.41 3.06 -38.30
C GLY A 216 12.04 2.57 -37.85
N ASP A 217 11.66 1.34 -38.24
CA ASP A 217 10.39 0.72 -37.83
C ASP A 217 10.51 -0.11 -36.54
N ALA A 218 11.66 -0.09 -35.85
CA ALA A 218 11.85 -0.86 -34.66
C ALA A 218 11.23 -0.16 -33.44
N VAL A 219 10.87 -0.99 -32.45
CA VAL A 219 10.31 -0.56 -31.15
C VAL A 219 11.08 -1.20 -30.01
N HIS A 220 11.00 -0.64 -28.81
CA HIS A 220 11.65 -1.22 -27.64
C HIS A 220 10.80 -2.31 -26.97
N GLY A 221 9.49 -2.28 -27.18
CA GLY A 221 8.58 -3.27 -26.62
C GLY A 221 7.16 -3.18 -27.17
N LEU A 222 6.40 -4.22 -26.87
CA LEU A 222 4.96 -4.29 -27.08
C LEU A 222 4.31 -4.47 -25.69
N ALA A 223 3.55 -3.49 -25.25
CA ALA A 223 2.81 -3.55 -24.01
C ALA A 223 1.42 -4.15 -24.26
N LEU A 224 0.95 -5.01 -23.36
CA LEU A 224 -0.34 -5.67 -23.44
C LEU A 224 -1.20 -5.32 -22.23
N ARG A 225 -2.45 -4.97 -22.48
CA ARG A 225 -3.48 -4.88 -21.45
C ARG A 225 -4.35 -6.13 -21.52
N LEU A 226 -4.54 -6.77 -20.39
CA LEU A 226 -5.40 -7.93 -20.24
C LEU A 226 -6.76 -7.51 -19.68
N GLU A 227 -7.76 -8.36 -19.86
CA GLU A 227 -9.04 -8.27 -19.15
C GLU A 227 -8.82 -8.35 -17.63
N ASP A 228 -9.70 -7.70 -16.85
CA ASP A 228 -9.55 -7.58 -15.38
C ASP A 228 -9.61 -8.93 -14.64
N ASP A 229 -10.27 -9.93 -15.22
CA ASP A 229 -10.42 -11.28 -14.68
C ASP A 229 -9.37 -12.26 -15.19
N ALA A 230 -8.51 -11.86 -16.14
CA ALA A 230 -7.45 -12.69 -16.67
C ALA A 230 -6.30 -12.88 -15.68
N ASP A 231 -5.83 -14.12 -15.53
CA ASP A 231 -4.63 -14.41 -14.74
C ASP A 231 -3.37 -14.07 -15.57
N GLU A 232 -2.73 -12.95 -15.23
CA GLU A 232 -1.54 -12.44 -15.90
C GLU A 232 -0.37 -13.45 -15.94
N LEU A 233 -0.23 -14.31 -14.90
CA LEU A 233 0.83 -15.28 -14.83
C LEU A 233 0.60 -16.45 -15.79
N VAL A 234 -0.66 -16.88 -15.92
CA VAL A 234 -1.05 -17.94 -16.86
C VAL A 234 -0.86 -17.47 -18.30
N VAL A 235 -1.33 -16.27 -18.62
CA VAL A 235 -1.16 -15.70 -19.96
C VAL A 235 0.32 -15.48 -20.31
N ALA A 236 1.10 -14.97 -19.36
CA ALA A 236 2.55 -14.78 -19.57
C ALA A 236 3.26 -16.10 -19.88
N GLU A 237 2.93 -17.18 -19.15
CA GLU A 237 3.57 -18.49 -19.35
C GLU A 237 3.17 -19.12 -20.71
N GLN A 238 1.93 -18.96 -21.14
CA GLN A 238 1.49 -19.38 -22.46
C GLN A 238 2.24 -18.64 -23.55
N LEU A 239 2.35 -17.30 -23.44
CA LEU A 239 3.07 -16.50 -24.41
C LEU A 239 4.56 -16.81 -24.47
N ARG A 240 5.19 -17.14 -23.33
CA ARG A 240 6.59 -17.61 -23.28
C ARG A 240 6.81 -18.90 -24.07
N GLY A 241 5.82 -19.80 -24.07
CA GLY A 241 5.86 -21.04 -24.85
C GLY A 241 5.62 -20.88 -26.33
N GLU A 242 4.89 -19.85 -26.74
CA GLU A 242 4.45 -19.63 -28.13
C GLU A 242 5.38 -18.69 -28.92
N LEU A 243 6.00 -17.73 -28.23
CA LEU A 243 6.83 -16.73 -28.90
C LEU A 243 8.19 -17.29 -29.34
N ALA A 244 8.69 -16.76 -30.46
CA ALA A 244 9.97 -17.15 -31.02
C ALA A 244 11.13 -16.94 -30.02
N ALA A 245 12.18 -17.75 -30.15
CA ALA A 245 13.39 -17.64 -29.37
C ALA A 245 14.01 -16.23 -29.52
N GLY A 246 14.27 -15.56 -28.37
CA GLY A 246 14.79 -14.19 -28.30
C GLY A 246 13.79 -13.19 -27.73
N LYS A 247 12.49 -13.42 -27.85
CA LYS A 247 11.46 -12.58 -27.24
C LYS A 247 11.25 -12.98 -25.78
N ARG A 248 11.16 -11.97 -24.90
CA ARG A 248 10.88 -12.15 -23.47
C ARG A 248 9.54 -11.55 -23.15
N VAL A 249 8.73 -12.30 -22.41
CA VAL A 249 7.47 -11.81 -21.84
C VAL A 249 7.72 -11.51 -20.37
N LEU A 250 7.56 -10.27 -20.00
CA LEU A 250 7.70 -9.79 -18.64
C LEU A 250 6.31 -9.39 -18.12
N THR A 251 5.98 -9.85 -16.94
CA THR A 251 4.81 -9.30 -16.22
C THR A 251 5.17 -7.95 -15.62
N TRP A 252 4.18 -7.12 -15.33
CA TRP A 252 4.39 -5.87 -14.62
C TRP A 252 5.11 -6.11 -13.27
N ARG A 253 4.85 -7.26 -12.61
CA ARG A 253 5.52 -7.64 -11.35
C ARG A 253 7.00 -7.90 -11.52
N GLU A 254 7.37 -8.57 -12.60
CA GLU A 254 8.78 -8.84 -12.91
C GLU A 254 9.51 -7.55 -13.32
N LYS A 255 8.84 -6.70 -14.12
CA LYS A 255 9.39 -5.40 -14.53
C LYS A 255 9.64 -4.47 -13.35
N TRP A 256 8.73 -4.46 -12.38
CA TRP A 256 8.78 -3.61 -11.20
C TRP A 256 9.22 -4.34 -9.93
N ALA A 257 9.92 -5.47 -10.06
CA ALA A 257 10.29 -6.34 -8.95
C ALA A 257 11.05 -5.61 -7.85
N ASP A 258 12.01 -4.76 -8.18
CA ASP A 258 12.79 -3.99 -7.22
C ASP A 258 11.93 -3.01 -6.41
N PHE A 259 11.00 -2.34 -7.09
CA PHE A 259 10.06 -1.43 -6.43
C PHE A 259 9.08 -2.20 -5.54
N LEU A 260 8.51 -3.29 -6.02
CA LEU A 260 7.61 -4.16 -5.25
C LEU A 260 8.32 -4.74 -4.02
N TRP A 261 9.61 -5.07 -4.15
CA TRP A 261 10.43 -5.52 -3.03
C TRP A 261 10.55 -4.44 -1.94
N VAL A 262 10.72 -3.17 -2.32
CA VAL A 262 10.75 -2.05 -1.36
C VAL A 262 9.41 -1.92 -0.65
N LEU A 263 8.27 -2.03 -1.36
CA LEU A 263 6.94 -2.00 -0.76
C LEU A 263 6.71 -3.19 0.19
N ASP A 264 7.16 -4.38 -0.17
CA ASP A 264 7.07 -5.56 0.69
C ASP A 264 7.97 -5.45 1.93
N LEU A 265 9.14 -4.83 1.79
CA LEU A 265 10.01 -4.51 2.92
C LEU A 265 9.32 -3.51 3.87
N GLU A 266 8.74 -2.43 3.35
CA GLU A 266 7.99 -1.45 4.13
C GLU A 266 6.82 -2.11 4.87
N LYS A 267 6.04 -2.95 4.17
CA LYS A 267 4.95 -3.73 4.76
C LYS A 267 5.45 -4.65 5.89
N THR A 268 6.60 -5.28 5.70
CA THR A 268 7.23 -6.13 6.71
C THR A 268 7.67 -5.32 7.92
N LEU A 269 8.30 -4.15 7.74
CA LEU A 269 8.67 -3.25 8.82
C LEU A 269 7.45 -2.78 9.61
N MET A 270 6.36 -2.41 8.93
CA MET A 270 5.10 -2.05 9.57
C MET A 270 4.51 -3.21 10.37
N LEU A 271 4.63 -4.44 9.88
CA LEU A 271 4.20 -5.63 10.60
C LEU A 271 5.00 -5.83 11.90
N PHE A 272 6.32 -5.60 11.88
CA PHE A 272 7.16 -5.61 13.08
C PHE A 272 6.75 -4.52 14.08
N LEU A 273 6.54 -3.29 13.63
CA LEU A 273 6.07 -2.20 14.49
C LEU A 273 4.72 -2.55 15.14
N ASN A 274 3.80 -3.10 14.36
CA ASN A 274 2.50 -3.55 14.85
C ASN A 274 2.64 -4.68 15.88
N LEU A 275 3.57 -5.62 15.67
CA LEU A 275 3.86 -6.68 16.65
C LEU A 275 4.33 -6.08 17.99
N PHE A 276 5.16 -5.04 17.97
CA PHE A 276 5.57 -4.33 19.20
C PHE A 276 4.38 -3.69 19.93
N ILE A 277 3.48 -3.03 19.19
CA ILE A 277 2.29 -2.41 19.77
C ILE A 277 1.42 -3.47 20.46
N VAL A 278 1.20 -4.60 19.78
CA VAL A 278 0.44 -5.74 20.33
C VAL A 278 1.14 -6.34 21.54
N ALA A 279 2.47 -6.49 21.52
CA ALA A 279 3.24 -6.99 22.66
C ALA A 279 3.13 -6.07 23.88
N VAL A 280 3.20 -4.76 23.69
CA VAL A 280 3.00 -3.77 24.76
C VAL A 280 1.58 -3.86 25.34
N ALA A 281 0.56 -4.00 24.48
CA ALA A 281 -0.82 -4.18 24.93
C ALA A 281 -0.98 -5.49 25.72
N ALA A 282 -0.41 -6.60 25.26
CA ALA A 282 -0.42 -7.89 25.96
C ALA A 282 0.27 -7.80 27.32
N PHE A 283 1.41 -7.10 27.40
CA PHE A 283 2.12 -6.86 28.64
C PHE A 283 1.31 -6.02 29.64
N ALA A 284 0.64 -4.98 29.16
CA ALA A 284 -0.27 -4.16 29.96
C ALA A 284 -1.43 -5.00 30.54
N ILE A 285 -2.01 -5.92 29.76
CA ILE A 285 -3.04 -6.86 30.22
C ILE A 285 -2.48 -7.75 31.31
N ALA A 286 -1.30 -8.34 31.10
CA ALA A 286 -0.66 -9.23 32.07
C ALA A 286 -0.42 -8.51 33.41
N ILE A 287 0.08 -7.26 33.39
CA ILE A 287 0.27 -6.45 34.59
C ILE A 287 -1.05 -6.13 35.28
N ALA A 288 -2.05 -5.67 34.54
CA ALA A 288 -3.37 -5.33 35.05
C ALA A 288 -4.04 -6.54 35.76
N GLN A 289 -3.93 -7.72 35.14
CA GLN A 289 -4.43 -8.95 35.74
C GLN A 289 -3.60 -9.40 36.95
N LEU A 290 -2.27 -9.30 36.89
CA LEU A 290 -1.41 -9.63 38.01
C LEU A 290 -1.77 -8.78 39.23
N LEU A 291 -1.94 -7.48 39.08
CA LEU A 291 -2.39 -6.58 40.14
C LEU A 291 -3.78 -6.95 40.65
N THR A 292 -4.68 -7.38 39.76
CA THR A 292 -6.01 -7.86 40.15
C THR A 292 -5.92 -9.13 41.00
N VAL A 293 -5.09 -10.09 40.60
CA VAL A 293 -4.82 -11.34 41.36
C VAL A 293 -4.26 -11.02 42.72
N VAL A 294 -3.23 -10.17 42.83
CA VAL A 294 -2.62 -9.79 44.12
C VAL A 294 -3.64 -9.14 45.07
N ARG A 295 -4.48 -8.25 44.55
CA ARG A 295 -5.53 -7.59 45.36
C ARG A 295 -6.65 -8.54 45.79
N LYS A 296 -6.93 -9.56 44.99
CA LYS A 296 -7.99 -10.53 45.23
C LYS A 296 -7.48 -11.83 45.91
N THR A 297 -6.27 -11.82 46.43
CA THR A 297 -5.62 -12.96 47.03
C THR A 297 -6.52 -13.62 48.11
N ARG A 298 -7.19 -12.81 48.94
CA ARG A 298 -8.10 -13.30 49.98
C ARG A 298 -9.36 -13.97 49.38
N GLU A 299 -9.94 -13.39 48.34
CA GLU A 299 -11.11 -13.97 47.64
C GLU A 299 -10.74 -15.30 46.96
N ILE A 300 -9.52 -15.38 46.38
CA ILE A 300 -8.99 -16.60 45.77
C ILE A 300 -8.77 -17.68 46.83
N GLY A 301 -8.20 -17.32 48.00
CA GLY A 301 -8.03 -18.23 49.14
C GLY A 301 -9.37 -18.78 49.64
N LEU A 302 -10.37 -17.93 49.76
CA LEU A 302 -11.71 -18.31 50.17
C LEU A 302 -12.39 -19.28 49.17
N LEU A 303 -12.23 -19.02 47.88
CA LEU A 303 -12.71 -19.91 46.82
C LEU A 303 -12.06 -21.30 46.90
N ALA A 304 -10.76 -21.35 47.21
CA ALA A 304 -10.03 -22.60 47.35
C ALA A 304 -10.51 -23.41 48.57
N VAL A 305 -10.79 -22.74 49.72
CA VAL A 305 -11.36 -23.38 50.93
C VAL A 305 -12.78 -23.91 50.67
N LEU A 306 -13.57 -23.22 49.86
CA LEU A 306 -14.92 -23.64 49.44
C LEU A 306 -14.93 -24.77 48.38
N GLY A 307 -13.75 -25.33 48.07
CA GLY A 307 -13.63 -26.45 47.10
C GLY A 307 -13.42 -26.04 45.64
N GLY A 308 -13.11 -24.79 45.38
CA GLY A 308 -12.75 -24.32 44.06
C GLY A 308 -11.49 -25.00 43.52
N SER A 309 -11.60 -25.69 42.38
CA SER A 309 -10.44 -26.36 41.77
C SER A 309 -9.42 -25.36 41.21
N ARG A 310 -8.13 -25.74 41.17
CA ARG A 310 -7.07 -24.93 40.55
C ARG A 310 -7.38 -24.60 39.08
N GLY A 311 -7.93 -25.57 38.34
CA GLY A 311 -8.40 -25.38 36.95
C GLY A 311 -9.53 -24.35 36.84
N GLY A 312 -10.45 -24.32 37.82
CA GLY A 312 -11.52 -23.32 37.86
C GLY A 312 -11.01 -21.89 38.10
N VAL A 313 -10.01 -21.73 39.00
CA VAL A 313 -9.35 -20.41 39.22
C VAL A 313 -8.57 -19.97 37.97
N LEU A 314 -7.83 -20.88 37.33
CA LEU A 314 -7.15 -20.61 36.08
C LEU A 314 -8.15 -20.21 34.99
N GLY A 315 -9.24 -20.97 34.83
CA GLY A 315 -10.31 -20.67 33.87
C GLY A 315 -10.98 -19.32 34.11
N LEU A 316 -11.16 -18.90 35.39
CA LEU A 316 -11.71 -17.60 35.76
C LEU A 316 -10.90 -16.44 35.14
N TYR A 317 -9.58 -16.45 35.36
CA TYR A 317 -8.70 -15.38 34.91
C TYR A 317 -8.41 -15.43 33.39
N CYS A 318 -8.32 -16.63 32.81
CA CYS A 318 -8.23 -16.75 31.34
C CYS A 318 -9.49 -16.24 30.69
N PHE A 319 -10.66 -16.51 31.24
CA PHE A 319 -11.92 -16.00 30.71
C PHE A 319 -12.04 -14.47 30.85
N GLN A 320 -11.51 -13.89 31.94
CA GLN A 320 -11.40 -12.44 32.06
C GLN A 320 -10.49 -11.85 30.96
N GLY A 321 -9.34 -12.45 30.68
CA GLY A 321 -8.45 -12.03 29.60
C GLY A 321 -9.09 -12.12 28.23
N PHE A 322 -9.83 -13.20 27.98
CA PHE A 322 -10.64 -13.36 26.76
C PHE A 322 -11.64 -12.21 26.60
N PHE A 323 -12.39 -11.88 27.67
CA PHE A 323 -13.37 -10.79 27.65
C PHE A 323 -12.73 -9.42 27.45
N ILE A 324 -11.58 -9.16 28.10
CA ILE A 324 -10.81 -7.92 27.88
C ILE A 324 -10.40 -7.83 26.42
N GLY A 325 -9.84 -8.93 25.88
CA GLY A 325 -9.43 -9.02 24.49
C GLY A 325 -10.61 -8.80 23.53
N LEU A 326 -11.73 -9.50 23.75
CA LEU A 326 -12.89 -9.39 22.89
C LEU A 326 -13.51 -7.98 22.89
N LEU A 327 -13.74 -7.42 24.09
CA LEU A 327 -14.30 -6.07 24.21
C LEU A 327 -13.36 -5.01 23.66
N GLY A 328 -12.05 -5.12 23.97
CA GLY A 328 -11.03 -4.24 23.43
C GLY A 328 -10.96 -4.32 21.91
N THR A 329 -10.99 -5.52 21.35
CA THR A 329 -11.01 -5.75 19.88
C THR A 329 -12.23 -5.12 19.23
N LEU A 330 -13.43 -5.36 19.76
CA LEU A 330 -14.66 -4.80 19.20
C LEU A 330 -14.68 -3.27 19.26
N LEU A 331 -14.27 -2.70 20.39
CA LEU A 331 -14.11 -1.24 20.53
C LEU A 331 -13.03 -0.70 19.62
N GLY A 332 -11.89 -1.39 19.50
CA GLY A 332 -10.79 -1.00 18.65
C GLY A 332 -11.18 -0.99 17.16
N ILE A 333 -11.87 -2.02 16.68
CA ILE A 333 -12.40 -2.06 15.32
C ILE A 333 -13.41 -0.92 15.12
N GLY A 334 -14.31 -0.69 16.07
CA GLY A 334 -15.27 0.43 16.01
C GLY A 334 -14.58 1.79 15.89
N VAL A 335 -13.55 2.04 16.69
CA VAL A 335 -12.74 3.27 16.64
C VAL A 335 -11.99 3.38 15.31
N ALA A 336 -11.41 2.28 14.81
CA ALA A 336 -10.73 2.25 13.52
C ALA A 336 -11.68 2.60 12.37
N LEU A 337 -12.86 1.97 12.32
CA LEU A 337 -13.85 2.24 11.29
C LEU A 337 -14.33 3.70 11.33
N LEU A 338 -14.52 4.26 12.52
CA LEU A 338 -14.85 5.67 12.68
C LEU A 338 -13.70 6.57 12.19
N ALA A 339 -12.46 6.28 12.58
CA ALA A 339 -11.29 7.04 12.14
C ALA A 339 -11.13 7.01 10.62
N LEU A 340 -11.34 5.84 9.99
CA LEU A 340 -11.27 5.69 8.54
C LEU A 340 -12.46 6.37 7.82
N ALA A 341 -13.66 6.36 8.41
CA ALA A 341 -14.82 7.06 7.87
C ALA A 341 -14.64 8.59 7.89
N PHE A 342 -13.99 9.10 8.93
CA PHE A 342 -13.71 10.54 9.09
C PHE A 342 -12.26 10.91 8.73
N ARG A 343 -11.55 10.08 7.94
CA ARG A 343 -10.15 10.29 7.61
C ARG A 343 -9.88 11.64 6.94
N ASP A 344 -10.72 12.02 5.96
CA ASP A 344 -10.52 13.23 5.18
C ASP A 344 -10.66 14.52 6.03
N PRO A 345 -11.74 14.70 6.84
CA PRO A 345 -11.80 15.84 7.76
C PRO A 345 -10.72 15.82 8.85
N ILE A 346 -10.26 14.65 9.31
CA ILE A 346 -9.15 14.55 10.27
C ILE A 346 -7.85 15.06 9.64
N ILE A 347 -7.53 14.62 8.42
CA ILE A 347 -6.31 15.03 7.71
C ILE A 347 -6.38 16.52 7.38
N GLN A 348 -7.52 17.03 6.92
CA GLN A 348 -7.70 18.44 6.63
C GLN A 348 -7.52 19.29 7.89
N GLY A 349 -8.17 18.94 8.99
CA GLY A 349 -8.02 19.65 10.26
C GLY A 349 -6.58 19.61 10.79
N LEU A 350 -5.90 18.47 10.70
CA LEU A 350 -4.51 18.34 11.13
C LEU A 350 -3.57 19.17 10.25
N SER A 351 -3.78 19.15 8.93
CA SER A 351 -2.98 19.90 7.97
C SER A 351 -3.16 21.42 8.09
N GLU A 352 -4.35 21.87 8.46
CA GLU A 352 -4.61 23.30 8.79
C GLU A 352 -3.91 23.72 10.08
N MET A 353 -3.95 22.87 11.12
CA MET A 353 -3.26 23.15 12.39
C MET A 353 -1.74 23.17 12.26
N THR A 354 -1.16 22.35 11.39
CA THR A 354 0.29 22.25 11.19
C THR A 354 0.81 23.17 10.07
N GLY A 355 -0.06 23.84 9.32
CA GLY A 355 0.31 24.66 8.16
C GLY A 355 0.91 23.85 7.00
N THR A 356 0.72 22.52 7.00
CA THR A 356 1.33 21.59 6.02
C THR A 356 0.40 21.25 4.86
N ARG A 357 -0.76 21.91 4.75
CA ARG A 357 -1.77 21.59 3.72
C ARG A 357 -1.21 21.63 2.30
N GLU A 358 -0.48 22.70 1.96
CA GLU A 358 0.13 22.83 0.63
C GLU A 358 1.21 21.77 0.40
N THR A 359 1.95 21.44 1.44
CA THR A 359 3.01 20.42 1.41
C THR A 359 2.41 19.02 1.23
N LEU A 360 1.35 18.68 1.95
CA LEU A 360 0.67 17.39 1.83
C LEU A 360 0.04 17.23 0.45
N ILE A 361 -0.66 18.23 -0.07
CA ILE A 361 -1.22 18.21 -1.42
C ILE A 361 -0.09 18.09 -2.46
N ARG A 362 1.02 18.80 -2.26
CA ARG A 362 2.14 18.85 -3.19
C ARG A 362 2.99 17.58 -3.25
N TYR A 363 3.18 16.90 -2.11
CA TYR A 363 4.07 15.72 -2.01
C TYR A 363 3.32 14.39 -2.04
N TYR A 364 2.10 14.34 -1.52
CA TYR A 364 1.32 13.10 -1.50
C TYR A 364 0.25 13.03 -2.58
N TYR A 365 -0.08 14.16 -3.23
CA TYR A 365 -1.00 14.27 -4.37
C TYR A 365 -2.36 13.57 -4.20
N PHE A 366 -2.68 13.11 -2.99
CA PHE A 366 -3.96 12.47 -2.72
C PHE A 366 -4.97 13.51 -2.24
N ALA A 367 -5.99 13.73 -3.05
CA ALA A 367 -7.18 14.45 -2.58
C ALA A 367 -7.86 13.68 -1.44
N ASN A 368 -7.76 12.35 -1.44
CA ASN A 368 -8.32 11.44 -0.44
C ASN A 368 -7.33 10.32 -0.14
N LEU A 369 -7.14 10.00 1.16
CA LEU A 369 -6.27 8.91 1.57
C LEU A 369 -6.84 7.56 1.08
N PRO A 370 -6.11 6.78 0.27
CA PRO A 370 -6.58 5.49 -0.20
C PRO A 370 -6.70 4.51 0.97
N VAL A 371 -7.79 3.76 0.99
CA VAL A 371 -8.07 2.77 2.04
C VAL A 371 -8.67 1.53 1.42
N ASP A 372 -8.05 0.38 1.66
CA ASP A 372 -8.59 -0.93 1.31
C ASP A 372 -8.92 -1.70 2.58
N MET A 373 -10.23 -1.89 2.84
CA MET A 373 -10.73 -2.58 4.02
C MET A 373 -11.18 -3.99 3.66
N LYS A 374 -10.31 -4.97 3.84
CA LYS A 374 -10.66 -6.38 3.66
C LYS A 374 -11.21 -6.97 4.95
N ALA A 375 -12.49 -7.38 4.94
CA ALA A 375 -13.16 -7.97 6.10
C ALA A 375 -12.39 -9.18 6.68
N GLY A 376 -11.73 -9.98 5.82
CA GLY A 376 -10.91 -11.11 6.25
C GLY A 376 -9.66 -10.70 7.02
N GLU A 377 -9.06 -9.55 6.72
CA GLU A 377 -7.90 -9.01 7.46
C GLU A 377 -8.32 -8.46 8.83
N ILE A 378 -9.42 -7.71 8.88
CA ILE A 378 -9.99 -7.21 10.14
C ILE A 378 -10.33 -8.37 11.07
N LEU A 379 -10.93 -9.44 10.53
CA LEU A 379 -11.24 -10.64 11.30
C LEU A 379 -9.98 -11.33 11.84
N ARG A 380 -8.94 -11.48 11.01
CA ARG A 380 -7.64 -12.04 11.43
C ARG A 380 -7.01 -11.23 12.54
N ILE A 381 -6.97 -9.90 12.42
CA ILE A 381 -6.49 -8.99 13.46
C ILE A 381 -7.27 -9.18 14.76
N GLY A 382 -8.60 -9.23 14.67
CA GLY A 382 -9.46 -9.42 15.84
C GLY A 382 -9.23 -10.74 16.56
N LEU A 383 -9.09 -11.82 15.81
CA LEU A 383 -8.79 -13.16 16.37
C LEU A 383 -7.41 -13.20 17.01
N LEU A 384 -6.39 -12.63 16.37
CA LEU A 384 -5.04 -12.56 16.92
C LEU A 384 -4.99 -11.71 18.20
N ALA A 385 -5.61 -10.55 18.21
CA ALA A 385 -5.63 -9.66 19.38
C ALA A 385 -6.33 -10.31 20.57
N THR A 386 -7.49 -10.92 20.33
CA THR A 386 -8.25 -11.64 21.38
C THR A 386 -7.47 -12.86 21.86
N GLY A 387 -6.84 -13.61 20.97
CA GLY A 387 -5.99 -14.76 21.32
C GLY A 387 -4.78 -14.35 22.16
N LEU A 388 -4.07 -13.29 21.77
CA LEU A 388 -2.92 -12.77 22.51
C LEU A 388 -3.32 -12.22 23.89
N ALA A 389 -4.46 -11.53 24.00
CA ALA A 389 -4.99 -11.09 25.28
C ALA A 389 -5.28 -12.26 26.23
N THR A 390 -5.84 -13.34 25.69
CA THR A 390 -6.10 -14.58 26.45
C THR A 390 -4.80 -15.24 26.87
N LEU A 391 -3.81 -15.34 25.99
CA LEU A 391 -2.49 -15.89 26.28
C LEU A 391 -1.74 -15.06 27.32
N ALA A 392 -1.78 -13.73 27.23
CA ALA A 392 -1.17 -12.82 28.19
C ALA A 392 -1.73 -12.99 29.59
N SER A 393 -2.99 -13.42 29.72
CA SER A 393 -3.65 -13.69 30.96
C SER A 393 -3.26 -15.03 31.62
N LEU A 394 -2.64 -15.95 30.88
CA LEU A 394 -2.25 -17.27 31.41
C LEU A 394 -1.25 -17.18 32.54
N LEU A 395 -0.27 -16.31 32.46
CA LEU A 395 0.76 -16.17 33.51
C LEU A 395 0.18 -15.69 34.88
N PRO A 396 -0.64 -14.62 34.91
CA PRO A 396 -1.36 -14.23 36.13
C PRO A 396 -2.34 -15.31 36.63
N ALA A 397 -3.06 -15.94 35.72
CA ALA A 397 -4.01 -17.01 36.03
C ALA A 397 -3.33 -18.23 36.68
N TRP A 398 -2.18 -18.63 36.15
CA TRP A 398 -1.39 -19.73 36.66
C TRP A 398 -0.83 -19.41 38.06
N ARG A 399 -0.35 -18.18 38.31
CA ARG A 399 0.05 -17.71 39.63
C ARG A 399 -1.11 -17.76 40.64
N ALA A 400 -2.30 -17.27 40.22
CA ALA A 400 -3.50 -17.32 41.05
C ALA A 400 -3.87 -18.75 41.43
N ALA A 401 -3.83 -19.70 40.47
CA ALA A 401 -4.18 -21.11 40.68
C ALA A 401 -3.21 -21.86 41.62
N ARG A 402 -1.98 -21.38 41.80
CA ARG A 402 -0.96 -22.00 42.65
C ARG A 402 -0.86 -21.40 44.06
N MET A 403 -1.63 -20.37 44.40
CA MET A 403 -1.64 -19.79 45.74
C MET A 403 -2.13 -20.80 46.76
N ARG A 404 -1.44 -20.87 47.90
CA ARG A 404 -1.79 -21.74 49.02
C ARG A 404 -2.82 -21.04 49.90
N PRO A 405 -3.97 -21.68 50.22
CA PRO A 405 -5.01 -21.06 51.04
C PRO A 405 -4.51 -20.57 52.40
N ALA A 406 -3.59 -21.32 53.02
CA ALA A 406 -3.04 -20.97 54.33
C ALA A 406 -2.19 -19.68 54.32
N GLU A 407 -1.50 -19.38 53.20
CA GLU A 407 -0.70 -18.16 53.05
C GLU A 407 -1.59 -16.97 52.69
N THR A 408 -2.65 -17.21 51.89
CA THR A 408 -3.56 -16.16 51.43
C THR A 408 -4.47 -15.61 52.52
N LEU A 409 -4.77 -16.39 53.54
CA LEU A 409 -5.60 -15.97 54.70
C LEU A 409 -4.78 -15.37 55.82
N ARG A 410 -3.44 -15.57 55.84
CA ARG A 410 -2.52 -15.08 56.87
C ARG A 410 -1.95 -13.68 56.60
N VAL A 411 -2.20 -13.13 55.43
CA VAL A 411 -1.77 -11.75 55.10
C VAL A 411 -2.69 -10.78 55.85
N GLU A 412 -2.39 -10.57 57.12
CA GLU A 412 -2.82 -9.42 57.89
C GLU A 412 -1.66 -8.42 57.92
N GLN A 413 -1.98 -7.18 57.56
CA GLN A 413 -1.26 -5.91 57.70
C GLN A 413 -0.35 -5.51 56.57
#